data_63e58e81f23b143a2ccae9eab9eb0152
#
_entry.id   63e58e81f23b143a2ccae9eab9eb0152
#
_cell.length_a   1.000
_cell.length_b   1.000
_cell.length_c   1.000
_cell.angle_alpha   90.00
_cell.angle_beta   90.00
_cell.angle_gamma   90.00
#
_symmetry.space_group_name_H-M   'P 1'
#
loop_
_entity.id
_entity.type
_entity.pdbx_description
1 polymer ?
#
loop_
_entity_poly.entity_id
_entity_poly.type
_entity_poly.pdbx_seq_one_letter_code
_entity_poly.pdbx_strand_id
1 'polypeptide(L)'
;MLDPMAGTGSTLVACLHSGRNGIGIELSEKYTAIARQVVAAEQATLGCAAKGVSASVIHADCRTAFRQSLPPIDYVITSPPYWDMLHMRGSNTQKNRRAAADLDVFYSNDQRDLGNIQDYDEFLIQLCDIYTSLHPLMKANAYLTIIVKNIKKGGRIYPLAWDLARELSKIFALKDERIWCQDNQRLAPYGMGSAWVSNTFHHYCLQFRKES
;
A
#
# COMPACT_ATOMS: atom_id res chain seq x y z
N MET A 1 -15.00 0.98 1.31
CA MET A 1 -13.55 0.80 1.61
C MET A 1 -12.73 1.75 0.76
N LEU A 2 -11.54 2.14 1.22
CA LEU A 2 -10.62 3.01 0.47
C LEU A 2 -9.23 2.39 0.44
N ASP A 3 -8.57 2.42 -0.73
CA ASP A 3 -7.13 2.21 -0.90
C ASP A 3 -6.52 3.48 -1.53
N PRO A 4 -5.77 4.27 -0.77
CA PRO A 4 -5.17 5.52 -1.26
C PRO A 4 -3.97 5.33 -2.19
N MET A 5 -3.49 4.09 -2.38
CA MET A 5 -2.34 3.74 -3.23
C MET A 5 -2.62 2.41 -3.94
N ALA A 6 -3.69 2.42 -4.77
CA ALA A 6 -4.36 1.21 -5.24
C ALA A 6 -3.55 0.34 -6.21
N GLY A 7 -2.49 0.88 -6.81
CA GLY A 7 -1.67 0.16 -7.77
C GLY A 7 -2.51 -0.42 -8.91
N THR A 8 -2.40 -1.71 -9.14
CA THR A 8 -3.17 -2.45 -10.17
C THR A 8 -4.59 -2.83 -9.75
N GLY A 9 -5.07 -2.38 -8.58
CA GLY A 9 -6.47 -2.54 -8.14
C GLY A 9 -6.79 -3.82 -7.39
N SER A 10 -5.82 -4.57 -6.90
CA SER A 10 -6.06 -5.83 -6.17
C SER A 10 -6.99 -5.67 -4.97
N THR A 11 -6.87 -4.57 -4.22
CA THR A 11 -7.74 -4.24 -3.11
C THR A 11 -9.19 -4.07 -3.56
N LEU A 12 -9.40 -3.45 -4.71
CA LEU A 12 -10.75 -3.21 -5.25
C LEU A 12 -11.41 -4.51 -5.70
N VAL A 13 -10.64 -5.40 -6.33
CA VAL A 13 -11.10 -6.76 -6.65
C VAL A 13 -11.52 -7.48 -5.37
N ALA A 14 -10.72 -7.44 -4.31
CA ALA A 14 -11.07 -8.03 -3.03
C ALA A 14 -12.34 -7.40 -2.41
N CYS A 15 -12.57 -6.10 -2.60
CA CYS A 15 -13.81 -5.44 -2.20
C CYS A 15 -15.02 -6.07 -2.91
N LEU A 16 -14.96 -6.22 -4.23
CA LEU A 16 -16.03 -6.78 -5.03
C LEU A 16 -16.36 -8.21 -4.61
N HIS A 17 -15.35 -9.06 -4.45
CA HIS A 17 -15.52 -10.44 -3.96
C HIS A 17 -16.12 -10.52 -2.56
N SER A 18 -15.85 -9.54 -1.72
CA SER A 18 -16.42 -9.48 -0.36
C SER A 18 -17.76 -8.73 -0.26
N GLY A 19 -18.37 -8.36 -1.39
CA GLY A 19 -19.63 -7.64 -1.40
C GLY A 19 -19.55 -6.22 -0.83
N ARG A 20 -18.41 -5.55 -1.01
CA ARG A 20 -18.15 -4.21 -0.46
C ARG A 20 -17.83 -3.21 -1.56
N ASN A 21 -18.32 -1.99 -1.41
CA ASN A 21 -17.94 -0.89 -2.27
C ASN A 21 -16.47 -0.49 -2.02
N GLY A 22 -15.73 -0.21 -3.10
CA GLY A 22 -14.33 0.15 -3.07
C GLY A 22 -14.03 1.45 -3.83
N ILE A 23 -13.16 2.27 -3.27
CA ILE A 23 -12.55 3.41 -3.94
C ILE A 23 -11.04 3.21 -3.90
N GLY A 24 -10.39 3.25 -5.06
CA GLY A 24 -8.94 3.26 -5.19
C GLY A 24 -8.47 4.61 -5.68
N ILE A 25 -7.37 5.10 -5.15
CA ILE A 25 -6.68 6.28 -5.66
C ILE A 25 -5.31 5.83 -6.13
N GLU A 26 -4.94 6.20 -7.35
CA GLU A 26 -3.66 5.83 -7.95
C GLU A 26 -3.04 7.02 -8.69
N LEU A 27 -1.76 7.26 -8.42
CA LEU A 27 -1.00 8.36 -9.00
C LEU A 27 -0.58 8.08 -10.44
N SER A 28 -0.21 6.84 -10.75
CA SER A 28 0.26 6.44 -12.06
C SER A 28 -0.91 6.27 -13.03
N GLU A 29 -0.86 6.98 -14.16
CA GLU A 29 -1.84 6.83 -15.24
C GLU A 29 -1.89 5.39 -15.76
N LYS A 30 -0.72 4.76 -15.96
CA LYS A 30 -0.59 3.37 -16.41
C LYS A 30 -1.30 2.41 -15.44
N TYR A 31 -1.01 2.51 -14.13
CA TYR A 31 -1.64 1.63 -13.14
C TYR A 31 -3.11 1.93 -12.96
N THR A 32 -3.51 3.19 -13.06
CA THR A 32 -4.93 3.57 -13.08
C THR A 32 -5.68 2.90 -14.22
N ALA A 33 -5.11 2.89 -15.44
CA ALA A 33 -5.71 2.24 -16.61
C ALA A 33 -5.85 0.72 -16.39
N ILE A 34 -4.80 0.06 -15.90
CA ILE A 34 -4.82 -1.37 -15.56
C ILE A 34 -5.88 -1.66 -14.49
N ALA A 35 -5.88 -0.90 -13.41
CA ALA A 35 -6.84 -1.08 -12.31
C ALA A 35 -8.29 -0.92 -12.78
N ARG A 36 -8.58 0.09 -13.60
CA ARG A 36 -9.91 0.31 -14.17
C ARG A 36 -10.36 -0.86 -15.03
N GLN A 37 -9.47 -1.39 -15.87
CA GLN A 37 -9.76 -2.54 -16.72
C GLN A 37 -10.06 -3.80 -15.88
N VAL A 38 -9.21 -4.11 -14.92
CA VAL A 38 -9.36 -5.26 -14.03
C VAL A 38 -10.64 -5.17 -13.20
N VAL A 39 -10.91 -4.01 -12.61
CA VAL A 39 -12.11 -3.76 -11.81
C VAL A 39 -13.39 -3.86 -12.65
N ALA A 40 -13.39 -3.30 -13.86
CA ALA A 40 -14.56 -3.38 -14.76
C ALA A 40 -14.87 -4.82 -15.16
N ALA A 41 -13.84 -5.61 -15.53
CA ALA A 41 -14.00 -7.01 -15.88
C ALA A 41 -14.58 -7.82 -14.72
N GLU A 42 -14.04 -7.60 -13.51
CA GLU A 42 -14.47 -8.32 -12.31
C GLU A 42 -15.91 -7.94 -11.89
N GLN A 43 -16.28 -6.66 -11.98
CA GLN A 43 -17.66 -6.22 -11.72
C GLN A 43 -18.66 -6.90 -12.67
N ALA A 44 -18.30 -7.02 -13.93
CA ALA A 44 -19.15 -7.71 -14.92
C ALA A 44 -19.28 -9.20 -14.59
N THR A 45 -18.15 -9.88 -14.32
CA THR A 45 -18.11 -11.31 -13.99
C THR A 45 -18.95 -11.66 -12.76
N LEU A 46 -18.85 -10.83 -11.72
CA LEU A 46 -19.57 -11.05 -10.46
C LEU A 46 -21.03 -10.57 -10.47
N GLY A 47 -21.48 -9.88 -11.52
CA GLY A 47 -22.82 -9.29 -11.58
C GLY A 47 -23.03 -8.23 -10.48
N CYS A 48 -22.01 -7.45 -10.18
CA CYS A 48 -22.01 -6.52 -9.05
C CYS A 48 -23.11 -5.47 -9.10
N ALA A 49 -23.47 -5.00 -10.30
CA ALA A 49 -24.54 -4.02 -10.48
C ALA A 49 -25.89 -4.50 -9.91
N ALA A 50 -26.24 -5.77 -10.14
CA ALA A 50 -27.45 -6.37 -9.60
C ALA A 50 -27.42 -6.52 -8.06
N LYS A 51 -26.25 -6.51 -7.46
CA LYS A 51 -26.03 -6.62 -6.01
C LYS A 51 -25.85 -5.27 -5.34
N GLY A 52 -25.88 -4.15 -6.08
CA GLY A 52 -25.61 -2.80 -5.55
C GLY A 52 -24.18 -2.59 -5.06
N VAL A 53 -23.23 -3.40 -5.53
CA VAL A 53 -21.81 -3.32 -5.19
C VAL A 53 -21.03 -2.68 -6.32
N SER A 54 -20.11 -1.78 -6.00
CA SER A 54 -19.29 -1.10 -7.00
C SER A 54 -17.88 -0.82 -6.50
N ALA A 55 -16.93 -0.75 -7.42
CA ALA A 55 -15.60 -0.24 -7.15
C ALA A 55 -15.19 0.76 -8.25
N SER A 56 -14.42 1.75 -7.87
CA SER A 56 -13.96 2.82 -8.79
C SER A 56 -12.51 3.18 -8.53
N VAL A 57 -11.83 3.68 -9.57
CA VAL A 57 -10.44 4.14 -9.51
C VAL A 57 -10.35 5.60 -9.91
N ILE A 58 -9.80 6.41 -9.01
CA ILE A 58 -9.53 7.84 -9.21
C ILE A 58 -8.05 7.98 -9.58
N HIS A 59 -7.77 8.56 -10.74
CA HIS A 59 -6.41 8.93 -11.12
C HIS A 59 -6.07 10.26 -10.47
N ALA A 60 -5.34 10.23 -9.40
CA ALA A 60 -4.92 11.43 -8.66
C ALA A 60 -3.79 11.12 -7.67
N ASP A 61 -3.12 12.17 -7.22
CA ASP A 61 -2.36 12.13 -5.98
C ASP A 61 -3.34 12.04 -4.80
N CYS A 62 -3.18 11.05 -3.92
CA CYS A 62 -4.08 10.84 -2.77
C CYS A 62 -4.16 12.08 -1.86
N ARG A 63 -3.06 12.84 -1.71
CA ARG A 63 -3.03 14.08 -0.93
C ARG A 63 -3.99 15.15 -1.46
N THR A 64 -4.19 15.19 -2.77
CA THR A 64 -5.15 16.10 -3.42
C THR A 64 -6.56 15.50 -3.47
N ALA A 65 -6.66 14.19 -3.69
CA ALA A 65 -7.95 13.51 -3.75
C ALA A 65 -8.71 13.57 -2.41
N PHE A 66 -8.02 13.58 -1.28
CA PHE A 66 -8.65 13.71 0.04
C PHE A 66 -9.34 15.06 0.28
N ARG A 67 -9.02 16.07 -0.50
CA ARG A 67 -9.69 17.38 -0.47
C ARG A 67 -10.99 17.40 -1.28
N GLN A 68 -11.24 16.35 -2.07
CA GLN A 68 -12.48 16.20 -2.81
C GLN A 68 -13.55 15.56 -1.92
N SER A 69 -14.82 15.66 -2.32
CA SER A 69 -15.92 15.04 -1.60
C SER A 69 -15.89 13.52 -1.78
N LEU A 70 -15.20 12.82 -0.89
CA LEU A 70 -15.28 11.37 -0.77
C LEU A 70 -16.41 10.99 0.21
N PRO A 71 -17.09 9.85 -0.01
CA PRO A 71 -18.06 9.36 0.97
C PRO A 71 -17.35 8.99 2.29
N PRO A 72 -18.06 8.99 3.42
CA PRO A 72 -17.51 8.53 4.68
C PRO A 72 -16.95 7.11 4.58
N ILE A 73 -15.73 6.91 5.05
CA ILE A 73 -14.97 5.67 4.88
C ILE A 73 -15.12 4.75 6.10
N ASP A 74 -15.57 3.52 5.88
CA ASP A 74 -15.72 2.49 6.92
C ASP A 74 -14.42 1.73 7.18
N TYR A 75 -13.55 1.60 6.16
CA TYR A 75 -12.31 0.85 6.27
C TYR A 75 -11.29 1.31 5.21
N VAL A 76 -10.07 1.49 5.64
CA VAL A 76 -8.92 1.74 4.76
C VAL A 76 -7.98 0.54 4.81
N ILE A 77 -7.54 0.06 3.66
CA ILE A 77 -6.47 -0.94 3.55
C ILE A 77 -5.55 -0.55 2.40
N THR A 78 -4.26 -0.56 2.65
CA THR A 78 -3.28 -0.10 1.67
C THR A 78 -1.91 -0.72 1.88
N SER A 79 -1.14 -0.75 0.80
CA SER A 79 0.28 -1.14 0.80
C SER A 79 1.06 0.00 0.13
N PRO A 80 1.68 0.89 0.91
CA PRO A 80 2.43 2.02 0.36
C PRO A 80 3.66 1.57 -0.41
N PRO A 81 4.26 2.42 -1.26
CA PRO A 81 5.59 2.15 -1.78
C PRO A 81 6.54 1.92 -0.60
N TYR A 82 7.40 0.91 -0.72
CA TYR A 82 8.42 0.66 0.29
C TYR A 82 9.64 1.49 -0.08
N TRP A 83 9.95 2.47 0.75
CA TRP A 83 11.02 3.44 0.57
C TRP A 83 12.21 2.93 -0.26
N ASP A 84 12.52 3.60 -1.37
CA ASP A 84 13.69 3.38 -2.25
C ASP A 84 13.94 1.90 -2.69
N MET A 85 12.99 0.99 -2.44
CA MET A 85 13.21 -0.44 -2.66
C MET A 85 13.46 -0.81 -4.13
N LEU A 86 12.86 -0.08 -5.08
CA LEU A 86 13.05 -0.33 -6.51
C LEU A 86 14.38 0.22 -7.05
N HIS A 87 14.99 1.18 -6.34
CA HIS A 87 16.31 1.73 -6.69
C HIS A 87 17.48 0.90 -6.13
N MET A 88 17.21 -0.04 -5.21
CA MET A 88 18.28 -0.83 -4.58
C MET A 88 18.99 -1.76 -5.56
N ARG A 89 20.31 -1.81 -5.48
CA ARG A 89 21.13 -2.80 -6.18
C ARG A 89 20.80 -4.19 -5.62
N GLY A 90 20.62 -5.18 -6.50
CA GLY A 90 20.32 -6.58 -6.10
C GLY A 90 18.84 -6.95 -6.04
N SER A 91 17.94 -6.06 -6.39
CA SER A 91 16.50 -6.36 -6.50
C SER A 91 16.12 -7.12 -7.79
N ASN A 92 17.08 -7.79 -8.46
CA ASN A 92 16.89 -8.40 -9.77
C ASN A 92 15.71 -9.39 -9.82
N THR A 93 15.52 -10.20 -8.79
CA THR A 93 14.40 -11.16 -8.75
C THR A 93 13.06 -10.43 -8.74
N GLN A 94 12.95 -9.33 -8.00
CA GLN A 94 11.72 -8.54 -7.94
C GLN A 94 11.51 -7.73 -9.23
N LYS A 95 12.59 -7.15 -9.77
CA LYS A 95 12.56 -6.47 -11.08
C LYS A 95 12.13 -7.42 -12.18
N ASN A 96 12.69 -8.63 -12.22
CA ASN A 96 12.33 -9.65 -13.20
C ASN A 96 10.87 -10.10 -13.08
N ARG A 97 10.34 -10.28 -11.84
CA ARG A 97 8.93 -10.60 -11.63
C ARG A 97 8.01 -9.47 -12.09
N ARG A 98 8.37 -8.22 -11.82
CA ARG A 98 7.60 -7.06 -12.28
C ARG A 98 7.64 -6.93 -13.80
N ALA A 99 8.83 -7.08 -14.42
CA ALA A 99 8.98 -7.07 -15.88
C ALA A 99 8.17 -8.20 -16.55
N ALA A 100 8.16 -9.41 -15.99
CA ALA A 100 7.36 -10.52 -16.50
C ALA A 100 5.84 -10.28 -16.39
N ALA A 101 5.42 -9.41 -15.49
CA ALA A 101 4.02 -8.98 -15.33
C ALA A 101 3.71 -7.65 -16.06
N ASP A 102 4.62 -7.18 -16.93
CA ASP A 102 4.54 -5.88 -17.61
C ASP A 102 4.35 -4.67 -16.65
N LEU A 103 4.91 -4.80 -15.45
CA LEU A 103 4.89 -3.75 -14.45
C LEU A 103 6.23 -2.99 -14.45
N ASP A 104 6.17 -1.69 -14.13
CA ASP A 104 7.36 -0.86 -14.08
C ASP A 104 8.36 -1.39 -13.03
N VAL A 105 9.63 -1.46 -13.43
CA VAL A 105 10.74 -1.91 -12.57
C VAL A 105 11.39 -0.78 -11.78
N PHE A 106 10.97 0.46 -12.03
CA PHE A 106 11.36 1.68 -11.34
C PHE A 106 10.12 2.44 -10.90
N TYR A 107 10.27 3.31 -9.93
CA TYR A 107 9.24 4.30 -9.59
C TYR A 107 9.04 5.27 -10.75
N SER A 108 7.89 5.93 -10.78
CA SER A 108 7.58 6.88 -11.85
C SER A 108 8.56 8.06 -11.85
N ASN A 109 8.67 8.78 -12.97
CA ASN A 109 9.41 10.05 -13.03
C ASN A 109 8.61 11.22 -12.39
N ASP A 110 7.45 10.94 -11.82
CA ASP A 110 6.64 11.94 -11.15
C ASP A 110 7.27 12.30 -9.79
N GLN A 111 7.56 13.57 -9.59
CA GLN A 111 8.15 14.08 -8.34
C GLN A 111 7.22 13.88 -7.12
N ARG A 112 5.93 13.66 -7.36
CA ARG A 112 4.93 13.39 -6.32
C ARG A 112 4.97 11.94 -5.81
N ASP A 113 5.65 11.05 -6.53
CA ASP A 113 5.76 9.64 -6.16
C ASP A 113 6.64 9.48 -4.92
N LEU A 114 6.04 8.99 -3.84
CA LEU A 114 6.75 8.77 -2.57
C LEU A 114 7.96 7.83 -2.72
N GLY A 115 7.90 6.91 -3.69
CA GLY A 115 8.99 5.98 -3.95
C GLY A 115 10.28 6.65 -4.45
N ASN A 116 10.22 7.92 -4.86
CA ASN A 116 11.36 8.71 -5.31
C ASN A 116 12.06 9.47 -4.17
N ILE A 117 11.48 9.51 -2.96
CA ILE A 117 12.08 10.16 -1.80
C ILE A 117 13.26 9.32 -1.31
N GLN A 118 14.45 9.90 -1.32
CA GLN A 118 15.67 9.19 -0.94
C GLN A 118 15.96 9.24 0.56
N ASP A 119 15.57 10.31 1.22
CA ASP A 119 15.70 10.44 2.66
C ASP A 119 14.59 9.66 3.37
N TYR A 120 14.97 8.83 4.35
CA TYR A 120 14.05 7.95 5.05
C TYR A 120 13.09 8.71 5.98
N ASP A 121 13.61 9.71 6.67
CA ASP A 121 12.82 10.46 7.65
C ASP A 121 11.81 11.35 6.90
N GLU A 122 12.20 11.95 5.78
CA GLU A 122 11.29 12.68 4.91
C GLU A 122 10.19 11.77 4.34
N PHE A 123 10.57 10.57 3.86
CA PHE A 123 9.61 9.58 3.38
C PHE A 123 8.60 9.19 4.48
N LEU A 124 9.08 8.92 5.69
CA LEU A 124 8.24 8.55 6.83
C LEU A 124 7.27 9.69 7.19
N ILE A 125 7.76 10.93 7.24
CA ILE A 125 6.94 12.11 7.52
C ILE A 125 5.82 12.23 6.49
N GLN A 126 6.15 12.23 5.19
CA GLN A 126 5.15 12.37 4.14
C GLN A 126 4.13 11.24 4.13
N LEU A 127 4.56 10.02 4.41
CA LEU A 127 3.66 8.87 4.52
C LEU A 127 2.72 8.99 5.72
N CYS A 128 3.23 9.43 6.87
CA CYS A 128 2.42 9.69 8.06
C CYS A 128 1.40 10.83 7.83
N ASP A 129 1.78 11.89 7.13
CA ASP A 129 0.90 13.00 6.79
C ASP A 129 -0.28 12.54 5.90
N ILE A 130 -0.02 11.63 4.95
CA ILE A 130 -1.07 11.03 4.14
C ILE A 130 -2.06 10.26 5.03
N TYR A 131 -1.57 9.40 5.92
CA TYR A 131 -2.45 8.63 6.80
C TYR A 131 -3.20 9.51 7.82
N THR A 132 -2.55 10.54 8.33
CA THR A 132 -3.20 11.55 9.18
C THR A 132 -4.35 12.25 8.46
N SER A 133 -4.15 12.58 7.18
CA SER A 133 -5.16 13.22 6.35
C SER A 133 -6.38 12.32 6.06
N LEU A 134 -6.27 11.02 6.28
CA LEU A 134 -7.42 10.09 6.20
C LEU A 134 -8.35 10.18 7.41
N HIS A 135 -7.81 10.59 8.56
CA HIS A 135 -8.56 10.57 9.82
C HIS A 135 -9.92 11.28 9.73
N PRO A 136 -10.06 12.51 9.20
CA PRO A 136 -11.36 13.18 9.09
C PRO A 136 -12.32 12.48 8.12
N LEU A 137 -11.82 11.74 7.12
CA LEU A 137 -12.64 11.03 6.13
C LEU A 137 -13.19 9.70 6.66
N MET A 138 -12.57 9.14 7.67
CA MET A 138 -12.97 7.88 8.27
C MET A 138 -14.11 8.08 9.26
N LYS A 139 -15.07 7.16 9.25
CA LYS A 139 -16.11 7.10 10.27
C LYS A 139 -15.53 6.83 11.67
N ALA A 140 -16.25 7.20 12.70
CA ALA A 140 -15.91 6.77 14.06
C ALA A 140 -15.82 5.25 14.12
N ASN A 141 -14.82 4.73 14.81
CA ASN A 141 -14.51 3.31 14.95
C ASN A 141 -14.08 2.59 13.64
N ALA A 142 -13.87 3.30 12.54
CA ALA A 142 -13.33 2.73 11.33
C ALA A 142 -11.88 2.27 11.52
N TYR A 143 -11.47 1.27 10.74
CA TYR A 143 -10.12 0.71 10.79
C TYR A 143 -9.27 1.16 9.61
N LEU A 144 -7.98 1.28 9.85
CA LEU A 144 -6.93 1.47 8.86
C LEU A 144 -5.95 0.30 8.98
N THR A 145 -5.78 -0.47 7.91
CA THR A 145 -4.76 -1.52 7.82
C THR A 145 -3.67 -1.11 6.85
N ILE A 146 -2.42 -1.09 7.32
CA ILE A 146 -1.25 -0.78 6.52
C ILE A 146 -0.41 -2.05 6.37
N ILE A 147 -0.23 -2.50 5.13
CA ILE A 147 0.61 -3.65 4.80
C ILE A 147 1.99 -3.14 4.42
N VAL A 148 2.97 -3.41 5.26
CA VAL A 148 4.31 -2.82 5.14
C VAL A 148 5.36 -3.79 5.63
N LYS A 149 6.62 -3.59 5.28
CA LYS A 149 7.76 -4.34 5.81
C LYS A 149 8.91 -3.42 6.18
N ASN A 150 9.74 -3.89 7.11
CA ASN A 150 11.02 -3.25 7.40
C ASN A 150 12.00 -3.45 6.24
N ILE A 151 12.80 -2.44 5.96
CA ILE A 151 13.65 -2.38 4.79
C ILE A 151 15.10 -2.61 5.19
N LYS A 152 15.78 -3.49 4.47
CA LYS A 152 17.22 -3.73 4.63
C LYS A 152 17.97 -2.99 3.54
N LYS A 153 18.79 -2.01 3.90
CA LYS A 153 19.58 -1.21 2.96
C LYS A 153 20.93 -0.84 3.59
N GLY A 154 22.02 -0.99 2.82
CA GLY A 154 23.35 -0.59 3.29
C GLY A 154 23.80 -1.25 4.59
N GLY A 155 23.43 -2.50 4.85
CA GLY A 155 23.79 -3.22 6.08
C GLY A 155 22.94 -2.84 7.30
N ARG A 156 21.89 -2.07 7.14
CA ARG A 156 20.99 -1.62 8.20
C ARG A 156 19.57 -2.07 7.97
N ILE A 157 18.80 -2.12 9.05
CA ILE A 157 17.34 -2.21 9.00
C ILE A 157 16.79 -0.81 9.22
N TYR A 158 15.93 -0.38 8.30
CA TYR A 158 15.06 0.78 8.45
C TYR A 158 13.71 0.25 8.90
N PRO A 159 13.30 0.53 10.14
CA PRO A 159 12.18 -0.18 10.77
C PRO A 159 10.84 0.44 10.44
N LEU A 160 10.53 0.57 9.14
CA LEU A 160 9.37 1.29 8.63
C LEU A 160 8.04 0.86 9.29
N ALA A 161 7.84 -0.44 9.52
CA ALA A 161 6.62 -0.90 10.18
C ALA A 161 6.52 -0.39 11.62
N TRP A 162 7.63 -0.41 12.36
CA TRP A 162 7.65 0.02 13.76
C TRP A 162 7.59 1.53 13.91
N ASP A 163 8.24 2.27 13.00
CA ASP A 163 8.17 3.73 12.99
C ASP A 163 6.77 4.21 12.64
N LEU A 164 6.10 3.59 11.64
CA LEU A 164 4.69 3.86 11.35
C LEU A 164 3.79 3.52 12.54
N ALA A 165 4.02 2.38 13.20
CA ALA A 165 3.26 2.02 14.39
C ALA A 165 3.39 3.09 15.47
N ARG A 166 4.61 3.56 15.75
CA ARG A 166 4.89 4.61 16.74
C ARG A 166 4.25 5.95 16.38
N GLU A 167 4.46 6.41 15.15
CA GLU A 167 4.01 7.75 14.74
C GLU A 167 2.48 7.82 14.62
N LEU A 168 1.87 6.82 13.99
CA LEU A 168 0.42 6.81 13.80
C LEU A 168 -0.35 6.50 15.08
N SER A 169 0.26 5.87 16.08
CA SER A 169 -0.35 5.68 17.40
C SER A 169 -0.61 7.00 18.16
N LYS A 170 -0.07 8.12 17.67
CA LYS A 170 -0.38 9.46 18.21
C LYS A 170 -1.77 9.96 17.76
N ILE A 171 -2.37 9.35 16.73
CA ILE A 171 -3.59 9.81 16.06
C ILE A 171 -4.65 8.70 16.02
N PHE A 172 -4.23 7.47 15.83
CA PHE A 172 -5.06 6.27 15.79
C PHE A 172 -4.70 5.35 16.94
N ALA A 173 -5.62 4.53 17.40
CA ALA A 173 -5.27 3.45 18.33
C ALA A 173 -4.75 2.24 17.55
N LEU A 174 -3.51 1.83 17.77
CA LEU A 174 -2.99 0.56 17.27
C LEU A 174 -3.69 -0.58 18.01
N LYS A 175 -4.45 -1.40 17.32
CA LYS A 175 -5.30 -2.46 17.91
C LYS A 175 -4.76 -3.87 17.72
N ASP A 176 -4.04 -4.09 16.62
CA ASP A 176 -3.55 -5.43 16.29
C ASP A 176 -2.37 -5.35 15.32
N GLU A 177 -1.58 -6.40 15.30
CA GLU A 177 -0.50 -6.65 14.37
C GLU A 177 -0.64 -8.07 13.83
N ARG A 178 -0.64 -8.23 12.52
CA ARG A 178 -0.59 -9.55 11.88
C ARG A 178 0.62 -9.66 11.00
N ILE A 179 1.17 -10.86 10.93
CA ILE A 179 2.31 -11.17 10.07
C ILE A 179 1.80 -11.96 8.86
N TRP A 180 1.99 -11.37 7.68
CA TRP A 180 1.74 -12.06 6.43
C TRP A 180 3.05 -12.64 5.90
N CYS A 181 3.21 -13.96 6.00
CA CYS A 181 4.36 -14.69 5.48
C CYS A 181 4.17 -15.00 3.99
N GLN A 182 5.25 -14.85 3.21
CA GLN A 182 5.28 -15.20 1.79
C GLN A 182 5.82 -16.61 1.60
N ASP A 183 4.96 -17.61 1.51
CA ASP A 183 5.34 -19.03 1.44
C ASP A 183 6.15 -19.39 0.18
N ASN A 184 6.05 -18.58 -0.86
CA ASN A 184 6.80 -18.75 -2.11
C ASN A 184 8.21 -18.15 -2.09
N GLN A 185 8.66 -17.59 -0.97
CA GLN A 185 10.01 -17.06 -0.79
C GLN A 185 10.82 -17.95 0.14
N ARG A 186 11.95 -18.43 -0.36
CA ARG A 186 12.91 -19.16 0.49
C ARG A 186 13.71 -18.17 1.34
N LEU A 187 13.91 -18.51 2.61
CA LEU A 187 14.91 -17.84 3.43
C LEU A 187 16.30 -18.10 2.83
N ALA A 188 17.02 -17.02 2.61
CA ALA A 188 18.36 -17.06 2.06
C ALA A 188 19.25 -16.03 2.75
N PRO A 189 20.56 -16.25 2.85
CA PRO A 189 21.50 -15.23 3.30
C PRO A 189 21.35 -13.97 2.45
N TYR A 190 21.29 -12.81 3.09
CA TYR A 190 21.11 -11.53 2.42
C TYR A 190 22.45 -10.78 2.33
N GLY A 191 23.09 -10.86 1.16
CA GLY A 191 24.05 -9.91 0.60
C GLY A 191 25.28 -9.45 1.40
N MET A 192 25.56 -10.01 2.55
CA MET A 192 26.52 -9.45 3.51
C MET A 192 27.75 -10.35 3.77
N GLY A 193 27.96 -11.38 2.98
CA GLY A 193 29.12 -12.26 3.10
C GLY A 193 29.23 -13.05 4.41
N SER A 194 28.46 -12.73 5.41
CA SER A 194 28.36 -13.46 6.68
C SER A 194 26.93 -13.91 6.91
N ALA A 195 26.77 -15.15 7.38
CA ALA A 195 25.55 -15.93 7.41
C ALA A 195 24.47 -15.47 8.41
N TRP A 196 24.63 -14.34 9.07
CA TRP A 196 23.75 -13.91 10.17
C TRP A 196 22.55 -13.06 9.76
N VAL A 197 22.46 -12.67 8.47
CA VAL A 197 21.38 -11.83 7.96
C VAL A 197 20.66 -12.55 6.84
N SER A 198 19.36 -12.77 6.99
CA SER A 198 18.49 -13.35 5.97
C SER A 198 17.73 -12.26 5.20
N ASN A 199 17.15 -12.64 4.05
CA ASN A 199 16.13 -11.82 3.38
C ASN A 199 14.88 -11.68 4.26
N THR A 200 14.03 -10.70 3.96
CA THR A 200 12.71 -10.52 4.62
C THR A 200 11.64 -11.21 3.78
N PHE A 201 10.91 -12.15 4.36
CA PHE A 201 9.85 -12.93 3.67
C PHE A 201 8.45 -12.64 4.22
N HIS A 202 8.32 -11.70 5.16
CA HIS A 202 7.04 -11.35 5.76
C HIS A 202 6.74 -9.87 5.62
N HIS A 203 5.46 -9.53 5.76
CA HIS A 203 4.95 -8.18 5.88
C HIS A 203 4.22 -8.05 7.22
N TYR A 204 4.24 -6.87 7.78
CA TYR A 204 3.39 -6.48 8.89
C TYR A 204 2.07 -5.94 8.32
N CYS A 205 0.96 -6.40 8.88
CA CYS A 205 -0.35 -5.81 8.67
C CYS A 205 -0.73 -5.08 9.95
N LEU A 206 -0.38 -3.80 10.03
CA LEU A 206 -0.64 -2.96 11.19
C LEU A 206 -2.10 -2.53 11.15
N GLN A 207 -2.86 -2.81 12.21
CA GLN A 207 -4.28 -2.48 12.29
C GLN A 207 -4.51 -1.35 13.29
N PHE A 208 -4.85 -0.20 12.76
CA PHE A 208 -5.22 0.97 13.53
C PHE A 208 -6.72 1.16 13.53
N ARG A 209 -7.25 1.82 14.56
CA ARG A 209 -8.65 2.20 14.67
C ARG A 209 -8.74 3.69 14.96
N LYS A 210 -9.63 4.39 14.23
CA LYS A 210 -10.05 5.72 14.61
C LYS A 210 -10.91 5.61 15.87
N GLU A 211 -10.45 6.19 16.96
CA GLU A 211 -11.28 6.35 18.15
C GLU A 211 -12.24 7.53 17.96
N SER A 212 -13.32 7.52 18.66
CA SER A 212 -14.39 8.54 18.56
C SER A 212 -13.94 9.92 19.04
#